data_cf8e2dc54c58a2bd5f57dfceec3f7ace
#
_entry.id   cf8e2dc54c58a2bd5f57dfceec3f7ace
#
_cell.length_a   1.000
_cell.length_b   1.000
_cell.length_c   1.000
_cell.angle_alpha   90.00
_cell.angle_beta   90.00
_cell.angle_gamma   90.00
#
_symmetry.space_group_name_H-M   'P 1'
#
loop_
_entity.id
_entity.type
_entity.pdbx_description
1 polymer ?
#
loop_
_entity_poly.entity_id
_entity_poly.type
_entity_poly.pdbx_seq_one_letter_code
_entity_poly.pdbx_strand_id
1 'polypeptide(L)'
;MTTESLEPNRRRGRARSSSTEVKLPDQKPFKQPRMRYEPTKVLSDDELESIHLASLRILSDYGMDFLDPDARELMKKAGAKVENERVRFDPEMVLETIKTCPSEFKLHARNPAHTLNIGGNWMAF
;
A
#
# COMPACT_ATOMS: atom_id res chain seq x y z
N MET A 1 -67.52 49.24 -15.27
CA MET A 1 -66.12 49.06 -14.86
C MET A 1 -66.04 47.75 -14.13
N THR A 2 -65.68 46.68 -14.83
CA THR A 2 -65.59 45.32 -14.36
C THR A 2 -64.18 45.00 -14.01
N THR A 3 -63.88 44.77 -12.75
CA THR A 3 -62.52 44.35 -12.26
C THR A 3 -62.40 42.83 -12.38
N GLU A 4 -61.59 42.42 -13.30
CA GLU A 4 -61.21 41.03 -13.56
C GLU A 4 -60.14 40.60 -12.53
N SER A 5 -60.51 39.63 -11.66
CA SER A 5 -59.60 39.08 -10.66
C SER A 5 -58.75 37.99 -11.29
N LEU A 6 -57.43 38.23 -11.36
CA LEU A 6 -56.44 37.25 -11.81
C LEU A 6 -56.20 36.20 -10.69
N GLU A 7 -56.62 34.97 -10.94
CA GLU A 7 -56.27 33.83 -10.08
C GLU A 7 -54.79 33.43 -10.20
N PRO A 8 -54.08 33.12 -9.11
CA PRO A 8 -52.70 32.73 -9.17
C PRO A 8 -52.55 31.27 -9.64
N ASN A 9 -51.76 31.12 -10.71
CA ASN A 9 -51.38 29.87 -11.34
C ASN A 9 -50.70 28.92 -10.32
N ARG A 10 -51.38 27.89 -9.85
CA ARG A 10 -50.84 26.81 -9.02
C ARG A 10 -49.82 26.01 -9.84
N ARG A 11 -48.52 26.27 -9.62
CA ARG A 11 -47.43 25.41 -10.10
C ARG A 11 -47.62 24.00 -9.50
N ARG A 12 -47.95 23.03 -10.36
CA ARG A 12 -47.94 21.61 -10.04
C ARG A 12 -46.53 21.21 -9.60
N GLY A 13 -46.36 20.99 -8.31
CA GLY A 13 -45.15 20.44 -7.77
C GLY A 13 -44.89 19.08 -8.43
N ARG A 14 -43.74 18.96 -9.12
CA ARG A 14 -43.25 17.68 -9.60
C ARG A 14 -43.08 16.78 -8.38
N ALA A 15 -43.90 15.74 -8.28
CA ALA A 15 -43.68 14.68 -7.29
C ALA A 15 -42.26 14.15 -7.46
N ARG A 16 -41.42 14.31 -6.42
CA ARG A 16 -40.14 13.63 -6.36
C ARG A 16 -40.42 12.14 -6.43
N SER A 17 -40.01 11.53 -7.52
CA SER A 17 -39.91 10.08 -7.66
C SER A 17 -39.21 9.54 -6.39
N SER A 18 -39.91 8.67 -5.66
CA SER A 18 -39.33 7.94 -4.56
C SER A 18 -38.08 7.24 -5.11
N SER A 19 -36.92 7.64 -4.62
CA SER A 19 -35.68 6.91 -4.90
C SER A 19 -35.93 5.47 -4.48
N THR A 20 -35.96 4.57 -5.44
CA THR A 20 -35.98 3.14 -5.16
C THR A 20 -34.69 2.89 -4.39
N GLU A 21 -34.77 2.67 -3.09
CA GLU A 21 -33.63 2.28 -2.28
C GLU A 21 -33.06 1.00 -2.91
N VAL A 22 -31.92 1.15 -3.58
CA VAL A 22 -31.17 0.01 -4.10
C VAL A 22 -30.69 -0.75 -2.87
N LYS A 23 -31.40 -1.82 -2.52
CA LYS A 23 -31.01 -2.70 -1.43
C LYS A 23 -29.69 -3.36 -1.82
N LEU A 24 -28.60 -2.86 -1.26
CA LEU A 24 -27.28 -3.45 -1.46
C LEU A 24 -27.31 -4.91 -0.96
N PRO A 25 -26.63 -5.82 -1.67
CA PRO A 25 -26.52 -7.21 -1.22
C PRO A 25 -25.89 -7.25 0.17
N ASP A 26 -26.36 -8.16 0.99
CA ASP A 26 -25.84 -8.37 2.35
C ASP A 26 -24.36 -8.76 2.26
N GLN A 27 -23.48 -7.89 2.78
CA GLN A 27 -22.04 -8.11 2.72
C GLN A 27 -21.63 -9.07 3.82
N LYS A 28 -20.91 -10.12 3.42
CA LYS A 28 -20.29 -11.04 4.38
C LYS A 28 -19.26 -10.29 5.23
N PRO A 29 -19.04 -10.71 6.48
CA PRO A 29 -18.01 -10.11 7.33
C PRO A 29 -16.65 -10.24 6.66
N PHE A 30 -15.80 -9.24 6.89
CA PHE A 30 -14.42 -9.22 6.38
C PHE A 30 -13.69 -10.51 6.78
N LYS A 31 -13.09 -11.16 5.79
CA LYS A 31 -12.24 -12.33 5.99
C LYS A 31 -11.10 -12.28 4.98
N GLN A 32 -9.89 -12.30 5.48
CA GLN A 32 -8.72 -12.37 4.64
C GLN A 32 -8.56 -13.78 4.06
N PRO A 33 -8.49 -13.95 2.71
CA PRO A 33 -8.30 -15.26 2.10
C PRO A 33 -6.86 -15.75 2.27
N ARG A 34 -6.70 -17.07 2.27
CA ARG A 34 -5.40 -17.75 2.29
C ARG A 34 -5.26 -18.60 1.04
N MET A 35 -4.16 -18.44 0.32
CA MET A 35 -3.86 -19.30 -0.83
C MET A 35 -3.56 -20.73 -0.36
N ARG A 36 -4.16 -21.69 -1.07
CA ARG A 36 -3.91 -23.13 -0.82
C ARG A 36 -2.74 -23.66 -1.64
N TYR A 37 -2.42 -23.00 -2.73
CA TYR A 37 -1.39 -23.38 -3.68
C TYR A 37 -0.27 -22.35 -3.65
N GLU A 38 0.93 -22.77 -4.05
CA GLU A 38 2.04 -21.84 -4.24
C GLU A 38 1.72 -20.87 -5.38
N PRO A 39 2.11 -19.58 -5.26
CA PRO A 39 1.99 -18.63 -6.35
C PRO A 39 2.75 -19.12 -7.58
N THR A 40 2.21 -18.83 -8.77
CA THR A 40 2.93 -19.11 -10.01
C THR A 40 4.22 -18.28 -10.04
N LYS A 41 5.35 -18.96 -10.14
CA LYS A 41 6.65 -18.29 -10.33
C LYS A 41 6.76 -17.82 -11.77
N VAL A 42 6.94 -16.51 -11.96
CA VAL A 42 7.16 -15.89 -13.27
C VAL A 42 8.65 -15.92 -13.64
N LEU A 43 9.52 -15.83 -12.63
CA LEU A 43 10.97 -15.86 -12.76
C LEU A 43 11.52 -17.14 -12.13
N SER A 44 12.61 -17.65 -12.69
CA SER A 44 13.40 -18.72 -12.07
C SER A 44 14.17 -18.18 -10.84
N ASP A 45 14.61 -19.09 -10.00
CA ASP A 45 15.38 -18.72 -8.81
C ASP A 45 16.73 -18.08 -9.22
N ASP A 46 17.37 -18.53 -10.31
CA ASP A 46 18.62 -17.96 -10.85
C ASP A 46 18.41 -16.52 -11.37
N GLU A 47 17.27 -16.24 -12.02
CA GLU A 47 16.93 -14.89 -12.46
C GLU A 47 16.69 -13.95 -11.27
N LEU A 48 16.03 -14.43 -10.22
CA LEU A 48 15.84 -13.67 -8.97
C LEU A 48 17.18 -13.39 -8.29
N GLU A 49 18.08 -14.37 -8.22
CA GLU A 49 19.42 -14.18 -7.67
C GLU A 49 20.21 -13.17 -8.49
N SER A 50 20.15 -13.24 -9.82
CA SER A 50 20.81 -12.26 -10.70
C SER A 50 20.33 -10.83 -10.45
N ILE A 51 19.02 -10.63 -10.31
CA ILE A 51 18.44 -9.32 -9.98
C ILE A 51 18.89 -8.86 -8.60
N HIS A 52 18.93 -9.76 -7.62
CA HIS A 52 19.38 -9.45 -6.27
C HIS A 52 20.85 -9.00 -6.24
N LEU A 53 21.73 -9.74 -6.90
CA LEU A 53 23.15 -9.40 -7.02
C LEU A 53 23.37 -8.06 -7.72
N ALA A 54 22.60 -7.78 -8.79
CA ALA A 54 22.64 -6.48 -9.45
C ALA A 54 22.19 -5.34 -8.52
N SER A 55 21.17 -5.55 -7.70
CA SER A 55 20.70 -4.58 -6.71
C SER A 55 21.76 -4.28 -5.65
N LEU A 56 22.44 -5.31 -5.15
CA LEU A 56 23.56 -5.14 -4.18
C LEU A 56 24.71 -4.34 -4.80
N ARG A 57 25.05 -4.60 -6.06
CA ARG A 57 26.07 -3.83 -6.78
C ARG A 57 25.68 -2.37 -6.98
N ILE A 58 24.42 -2.09 -7.30
CA ILE A 58 23.95 -0.70 -7.39
C ILE A 58 24.06 0.01 -6.05
N LEU A 59 23.71 -0.64 -4.95
CA LEU A 59 23.80 -0.06 -3.61
C LEU A 59 25.24 0.17 -3.16
N SER A 60 26.19 -0.70 -3.56
CA SER A 60 27.61 -0.57 -3.18
C SER A 60 28.37 0.40 -4.09
N ASP A 61 28.19 0.32 -5.40
CA ASP A 61 29.00 1.05 -6.37
C ASP A 61 28.47 2.48 -6.58
N TYR A 62 27.15 2.62 -6.75
CA TYR A 62 26.51 3.91 -6.99
C TYR A 62 25.93 4.52 -5.72
N GLY A 63 25.28 3.73 -4.88
CA GLY A 63 24.61 4.19 -3.66
C GLY A 63 23.33 4.98 -3.96
N MET A 64 22.81 5.63 -2.92
CA MET A 64 21.59 6.45 -2.96
C MET A 64 21.84 7.79 -2.28
N ASP A 65 21.17 8.85 -2.76
CA ASP A 65 21.24 10.17 -2.13
C ASP A 65 20.15 10.30 -1.06
N PHE A 66 20.57 10.64 0.16
CA PHE A 66 19.72 10.93 1.29
C PHE A 66 19.81 12.41 1.62
N LEU A 67 18.74 13.16 1.39
CA LEU A 67 18.71 14.61 1.61
C LEU A 67 18.64 14.98 3.10
N ASP A 68 18.01 14.13 3.90
CA ASP A 68 17.88 14.34 5.34
C ASP A 68 19.20 14.05 6.07
N PRO A 69 19.77 15.03 6.80
CA PRO A 69 21.03 14.85 7.54
C PRO A 69 20.90 13.83 8.68
N ASP A 70 19.76 13.76 9.37
CA ASP A 70 19.58 12.82 10.48
C ASP A 70 19.55 11.38 9.96
N ALA A 71 18.94 11.13 8.79
CA ALA A 71 18.97 9.84 8.12
C ALA A 71 20.42 9.43 7.76
N ARG A 72 21.24 10.37 7.24
CA ARG A 72 22.65 10.09 6.92
C ARG A 72 23.46 9.72 8.14
N GLU A 73 23.24 10.42 9.27
CA GLU A 73 23.92 10.07 10.53
C GLU A 73 23.53 8.67 11.02
N LEU A 74 22.24 8.32 10.92
CA LEU A 74 21.75 6.99 11.28
C LEU A 74 22.42 5.90 10.42
N MET A 75 22.45 6.11 9.10
CA MET A 75 23.09 5.17 8.16
C MET A 75 24.60 5.03 8.42
N LYS A 76 25.28 6.15 8.72
CA LYS A 76 26.70 6.13 9.10
C LYS A 76 26.95 5.35 10.38
N LYS A 77 26.10 5.52 11.40
CA LYS A 77 26.17 4.74 12.66
C LYS A 77 25.93 3.25 12.41
N ALA A 78 25.10 2.91 11.43
CA ALA A 78 24.86 1.54 11.02
C ALA A 78 25.99 0.91 10.19
N GLY A 79 27.02 1.70 9.79
CA GLY A 79 28.19 1.22 9.07
C GLY A 79 28.21 1.54 7.57
N ALA A 80 27.23 2.26 7.05
CA ALA A 80 27.24 2.69 5.65
C ALA A 80 28.29 3.78 5.38
N LYS A 81 28.81 3.83 4.16
CA LYS A 81 29.74 4.87 3.71
C LYS A 81 28.94 6.09 3.26
N VAL A 82 29.12 7.22 3.96
CA VAL A 82 28.42 8.47 3.68
C VAL A 82 29.40 9.50 3.14
N GLU A 83 29.17 9.97 1.91
CA GLU A 83 29.94 11.03 1.23
C GLU A 83 28.94 12.14 0.82
N ASN A 84 28.92 13.24 1.56
CA ASN A 84 27.94 14.31 1.40
C ASN A 84 26.49 13.78 1.55
N GLU A 85 25.71 13.78 0.46
CA GLU A 85 24.35 13.22 0.41
C GLU A 85 24.35 11.76 -0.03
N ARG A 86 25.45 11.29 -0.65
CA ARG A 86 25.59 9.94 -1.18
C ARG A 86 25.91 8.93 -0.09
N VAL A 87 25.06 7.91 0.02
CA VAL A 87 25.23 6.78 0.95
C VAL A 87 25.43 5.51 0.13
N ARG A 88 26.51 4.79 0.39
CA ARG A 88 26.80 3.47 -0.18
C ARG A 88 26.71 2.41 0.90
N PHE A 89 26.09 1.30 0.55
CA PHE A 89 25.84 0.21 1.47
C PHE A 89 26.74 -0.98 1.13
N ASP A 90 27.36 -1.54 2.14
CA ASP A 90 28.08 -2.80 2.00
C ASP A 90 27.09 -3.96 1.77
N PRO A 91 27.33 -4.84 0.77
CA PRO A 91 26.45 -5.97 0.49
C PRO A 91 26.20 -6.89 1.68
N GLU A 92 27.23 -7.17 2.50
CA GLU A 92 27.09 -8.04 3.67
C GLU A 92 26.20 -7.39 4.72
N MET A 93 26.38 -6.08 4.96
CA MET A 93 25.50 -5.31 5.85
C MET A 93 24.02 -5.35 5.41
N VAL A 94 23.77 -5.22 4.10
CA VAL A 94 22.41 -5.30 3.54
C VAL A 94 21.83 -6.68 3.78
N LEU A 95 22.58 -7.74 3.48
CA LEU A 95 22.14 -9.11 3.66
C LEU A 95 21.83 -9.44 5.12
N GLU A 96 22.66 -9.00 6.05
CA GLU A 96 22.45 -9.20 7.48
C GLU A 96 21.21 -8.45 7.98
N THR A 97 21.02 -7.22 7.52
CA THR A 97 19.86 -6.42 7.89
C THR A 97 18.56 -7.05 7.37
N ILE A 98 18.54 -7.55 6.13
CA ILE A 98 17.37 -8.23 5.56
C ILE A 98 16.99 -9.48 6.37
N LYS A 99 17.96 -10.22 6.91
CA LYS A 99 17.68 -11.40 7.75
C LYS A 99 16.88 -11.07 9.02
N THR A 100 16.90 -9.83 9.48
CA THR A 100 16.13 -9.39 10.64
C THR A 100 14.65 -9.13 10.33
N CYS A 101 14.29 -9.03 9.05
CA CYS A 101 12.91 -8.79 8.64
C CYS A 101 12.05 -10.03 8.92
N PRO A 102 10.89 -9.88 9.58
CA PRO A 102 9.99 -11.01 9.81
C PRO A 102 9.36 -11.48 8.49
N SER A 103 9.23 -12.79 8.32
CA SER A 103 8.57 -13.40 7.16
C SER A 103 7.06 -13.15 7.13
N GLU A 104 6.46 -12.95 8.29
CA GLU A 104 5.05 -12.63 8.47
C GLU A 104 4.89 -11.56 9.55
N PHE A 105 3.96 -10.61 9.32
CA PHE A 105 3.61 -9.62 10.31
C PHE A 105 2.14 -9.21 10.21
N LYS A 106 1.61 -8.56 11.24
CA LYS A 106 0.25 -8.02 11.26
C LYS A 106 0.26 -6.54 10.94
N LEU A 107 -0.46 -6.16 9.88
CA LEU A 107 -0.75 -4.77 9.58
C LEU A 107 -2.03 -4.37 10.31
N HIS A 108 -1.87 -3.62 11.40
CA HIS A 108 -2.99 -3.19 12.23
C HIS A 108 -3.80 -2.10 11.53
N ALA A 109 -5.09 -2.39 11.30
CA ALA A 109 -6.03 -1.41 10.78
C ALA A 109 -6.62 -0.58 11.92
N ARG A 110 -7.17 0.62 11.59
CA ARG A 110 -7.91 1.46 12.54
C ARG A 110 -9.07 0.71 13.20
N ASN A 111 -9.78 -0.12 12.43
CA ASN A 111 -10.74 -1.09 12.95
C ASN A 111 -10.02 -2.44 13.12
N PRO A 112 -9.84 -2.97 14.35
CA PRO A 112 -9.12 -4.22 14.58
C PRO A 112 -9.69 -5.43 13.83
N ALA A 113 -10.99 -5.42 13.50
CA ALA A 113 -11.64 -6.45 12.72
C ALA A 113 -11.09 -6.58 11.28
N HIS A 114 -10.42 -5.54 10.78
CA HIS A 114 -9.84 -5.47 9.43
C HIS A 114 -8.31 -5.57 9.44
N THR A 115 -7.72 -6.02 10.54
CA THR A 115 -6.28 -6.30 10.63
C THR A 115 -5.88 -7.36 9.61
N LEU A 116 -4.81 -7.09 8.84
CA LEU A 116 -4.28 -7.97 7.81
C LEU A 116 -3.06 -8.73 8.30
N ASN A 117 -2.95 -9.99 7.90
CA ASN A 117 -1.70 -10.74 7.98
C ASN A 117 -0.95 -10.54 6.65
N ILE A 118 0.29 -10.11 6.72
CA ILE A 118 1.16 -9.88 5.55
C ILE A 118 2.26 -10.94 5.58
N GLY A 119 2.51 -11.56 4.44
CA GLY A 119 3.50 -12.62 4.29
C GLY A 119 2.88 -14.02 4.24
N GLY A 120 3.69 -15.04 4.12
CA GLY A 120 3.26 -16.42 3.94
C GLY A 120 2.28 -16.59 2.79
N ASN A 121 1.20 -17.34 3.02
CA ASN A 121 0.18 -17.60 1.99
C ASN A 121 -1.07 -16.69 2.13
N TRP A 122 -0.98 -15.59 2.87
CA TRP A 122 -2.08 -14.66 3.02
C TRP A 122 -2.21 -13.73 1.81
N MET A 123 -3.44 -13.53 1.33
CA MET A 123 -3.72 -12.60 0.23
C MET A 123 -4.22 -11.28 0.80
N ALA A 124 -3.65 -10.17 0.33
CA ALA A 124 -4.12 -8.81 0.60
C ALA A 124 -4.42 -8.10 -0.73
N PHE A 125 -5.52 -7.35 -0.79
CA PHE A 125 -5.97 -6.59 -1.95
C PHE A 125 -6.04 -5.11 -1.59
#